data_a4d83cc2e657df93c0b2f7b619171e25
#
_entry.id   a4d83cc2e657df93c0b2f7b619171e25
#
_cell.length_a   1.000
_cell.length_b   1.000
_cell.length_c   1.000
_cell.angle_alpha   90.00
_cell.angle_beta   90.00
_cell.angle_gamma   90.00
#
_symmetry.space_group_name_H-M   'P 1'
#
loop_
_entity.id
_entity.type
_entity.pdbx_description
1 polymer ?
#
loop_
_entity_poly.entity_id
_entity_poly.type
_entity_poly.pdbx_seq_one_letter_code
_entity_poly.pdbx_strand_id
1 'polypeptide(L)'
;MSSTAPEQNGITTLLGPLRMLSFSAYYIPVTIFNLATTFQFSKLGSWSAFQHAWFGTFWGWFGPMSRENATPVVEPLLRNAAGVVLDIGPGSGEWLRFFSPDKNAGIERIYGVEPNREHHDALRRRAREAGLEGVYEILGVGVEDLASCGLLEESIDTICTVQCLCSVPGPQKIVKELFPYLKPGGKWLVYEHVRTKYTGEFVDYWQSECF
;
A
#
# COMPACT_ATOMS: atom_id res chain seq x y z
N MET A 1 1.83 26.80 15.59
CA MET A 1 2.64 27.00 14.38
C MET A 1 1.70 26.89 13.19
N SER A 2 1.42 28.01 12.51
CA SER A 2 0.57 28.06 11.30
C SER A 2 1.41 27.50 10.16
N SER A 3 1.17 26.25 9.76
CA SER A 3 1.72 25.75 8.49
C SER A 3 0.86 26.33 7.38
N THR A 4 1.39 27.36 6.70
CA THR A 4 0.83 27.81 5.43
C THR A 4 0.84 26.63 4.45
N ALA A 5 -0.30 26.42 3.76
CA ALA A 5 -0.37 25.44 2.68
C ALA A 5 0.75 25.74 1.65
N PRO A 6 1.42 24.71 1.09
CA PRO A 6 2.36 24.94 0.01
C PRO A 6 1.63 25.64 -1.14
N GLU A 7 2.23 26.69 -1.68
CA GLU A 7 1.68 27.47 -2.79
C GLU A 7 1.54 26.57 -4.03
N GLN A 8 0.37 25.96 -4.19
CA GLN A 8 0.07 25.12 -5.34
C GLN A 8 -0.47 26.00 -6.46
N ASN A 9 0.16 25.94 -7.63
CA ASN A 9 -0.38 26.58 -8.83
C ASN A 9 -1.78 26.00 -9.10
N GLY A 10 -2.84 26.79 -8.85
CA GLY A 10 -4.23 26.33 -8.87
C GLY A 10 -4.64 25.55 -10.13
N ILE A 11 -4.09 25.93 -11.31
CA ILE A 11 -4.34 25.23 -12.58
C ILE A 11 -3.73 23.84 -12.62
N THR A 12 -2.52 23.64 -12.12
CA THR A 12 -1.87 22.32 -12.11
C THR A 12 -2.57 21.37 -11.16
N THR A 13 -3.07 21.86 -10.05
CA THR A 13 -3.86 21.09 -9.09
C THR A 13 -5.23 20.74 -9.64
N LEU A 14 -5.89 21.66 -10.31
CA LEU A 14 -7.18 21.43 -10.96
C LEU A 14 -7.09 20.39 -12.08
N LEU A 15 -6.04 20.43 -12.89
CA LEU A 15 -5.85 19.53 -14.04
C LEU A 15 -5.16 18.21 -13.66
N GLY A 16 -4.62 18.09 -12.46
CA GLY A 16 -3.92 16.90 -11.99
C GLY A 16 -4.71 15.61 -12.16
N PRO A 17 -5.94 15.51 -11.62
CA PRO A 17 -6.78 14.30 -11.76
C PRO A 17 -7.12 13.98 -13.21
N LEU A 18 -7.42 15.00 -14.04
CA LEU A 18 -7.71 14.80 -15.46
C LEU A 18 -6.49 14.26 -16.22
N ARG A 19 -5.30 14.73 -15.88
CA ARG A 19 -4.04 14.19 -16.44
C ARG A 19 -3.86 12.73 -16.05
N MET A 20 -4.10 12.38 -14.78
CA MET A 20 -4.01 10.98 -14.31
C MET A 20 -5.04 10.09 -15.00
N LEU A 21 -6.28 10.56 -15.17
CA LEU A 21 -7.31 9.84 -15.91
C LEU A 21 -6.91 9.63 -17.39
N SER A 22 -6.32 10.64 -18.03
CA SER A 22 -5.84 10.53 -19.41
C SER A 22 -4.70 9.51 -19.54
N PHE A 23 -3.74 9.49 -18.61
CA PHE A 23 -2.70 8.47 -18.56
C PHE A 23 -3.29 7.08 -18.31
N SER A 24 -4.23 6.96 -17.38
CA SER A 24 -4.90 5.68 -17.13
C SER A 24 -5.64 5.19 -18.37
N ALA A 25 -6.40 6.07 -19.06
CA ALA A 25 -7.11 5.75 -20.27
C ALA A 25 -6.19 5.31 -21.42
N TYR A 26 -4.97 5.83 -21.52
CA TYR A 26 -3.95 5.39 -22.48
C TYR A 26 -3.63 3.89 -22.34
N TYR A 27 -3.74 3.31 -21.13
CA TYR A 27 -3.50 1.89 -20.89
C TYR A 27 -4.67 0.97 -21.24
N ILE A 28 -5.85 1.50 -21.61
CA ILE A 28 -6.99 0.67 -22.08
C ILE A 28 -6.61 -0.18 -23.29
N PRO A 29 -6.13 0.38 -24.42
CA PRO A 29 -5.74 -0.43 -25.57
C PRO A 29 -4.59 -1.39 -25.25
N VAL A 30 -3.64 -1.01 -24.40
CA VAL A 30 -2.55 -1.89 -23.96
C VAL A 30 -3.12 -3.09 -23.18
N THR A 31 -4.08 -2.85 -22.29
CA THR A 31 -4.74 -3.91 -21.52
C THR A 31 -5.52 -4.87 -22.45
N ILE A 32 -6.28 -4.32 -23.39
CA ILE A 32 -7.01 -5.15 -24.39
C ILE A 32 -6.03 -6.02 -25.17
N PHE A 33 -4.94 -5.45 -25.66
CA PHE A 33 -3.90 -6.18 -26.37
C PHE A 33 -3.29 -7.31 -25.53
N ASN A 34 -2.92 -7.02 -24.29
CA ASN A 34 -2.35 -8.00 -23.37
C ASN A 34 -3.33 -9.15 -23.10
N LEU A 35 -4.61 -8.84 -22.83
CA LEU A 35 -5.64 -9.85 -22.58
C LEU A 35 -5.89 -10.72 -23.83
N ALA A 36 -5.84 -10.13 -25.02
CA ALA A 36 -6.00 -10.86 -26.27
C ALA A 36 -4.80 -11.80 -26.56
N THR A 37 -3.57 -11.31 -26.38
CA THR A 37 -2.34 -12.08 -26.62
C THR A 37 -2.11 -13.19 -25.59
N THR A 38 -2.65 -13.03 -24.38
CA THR A 38 -2.60 -14.04 -23.30
C THR A 38 -3.85 -14.93 -23.27
N PHE A 39 -4.73 -14.84 -24.28
CA PHE A 39 -5.96 -15.63 -24.39
C PHE A 39 -6.93 -15.51 -23.21
N GLN A 40 -6.90 -14.37 -22.49
CA GLN A 40 -7.77 -14.10 -21.36
C GLN A 40 -9.08 -13.41 -21.78
N PHE A 41 -9.73 -13.87 -22.82
CA PHE A 41 -10.94 -13.24 -23.40
C PHE A 41 -12.12 -13.15 -22.44
N SER A 42 -12.20 -14.04 -21.44
CA SER A 42 -13.24 -13.99 -20.40
C SER A 42 -13.23 -12.68 -19.61
N LYS A 43 -12.05 -12.08 -19.43
CA LYS A 43 -11.91 -10.78 -18.73
C LYS A 43 -12.43 -9.61 -19.56
N LEU A 44 -12.46 -9.72 -20.88
CA LEU A 44 -13.06 -8.71 -21.76
C LEU A 44 -14.59 -8.70 -21.70
N GLY A 45 -15.21 -9.84 -21.34
CA GLY A 45 -16.66 -9.98 -21.21
C GLY A 45 -17.22 -9.51 -19.86
N SER A 46 -16.38 -9.20 -18.90
CA SER A 46 -16.77 -8.74 -17.56
C SER A 46 -16.16 -7.38 -17.25
N TRP A 47 -17.00 -6.36 -17.05
CA TRP A 47 -16.53 -5.01 -16.75
C TRP A 47 -15.63 -4.97 -15.50
N SER A 48 -16.01 -5.65 -14.41
CA SER A 48 -15.21 -5.72 -13.19
C SER A 48 -13.85 -6.38 -13.43
N ALA A 49 -13.82 -7.54 -14.13
CA ALA A 49 -12.58 -8.23 -14.44
C ALA A 49 -11.67 -7.41 -15.38
N PHE A 50 -12.27 -6.68 -16.32
CA PHE A 50 -11.54 -5.76 -17.19
C PHE A 50 -10.96 -4.59 -16.42
N GLN A 51 -11.74 -3.96 -15.51
CA GLN A 51 -11.24 -2.87 -14.66
C GLN A 51 -10.04 -3.31 -13.80
N HIS A 52 -10.10 -4.49 -13.20
CA HIS A 52 -8.97 -5.04 -12.44
C HIS A 52 -7.73 -5.24 -13.32
N ALA A 53 -7.87 -5.78 -14.52
CA ALA A 53 -6.77 -5.97 -15.45
C ALA A 53 -6.20 -4.63 -15.93
N TRP A 54 -7.07 -3.66 -16.24
CA TRP A 54 -6.67 -2.32 -16.63
C TRP A 54 -5.94 -1.59 -15.50
N PHE A 55 -6.48 -1.61 -14.29
CA PHE A 55 -5.82 -1.06 -13.11
C PHE A 55 -4.44 -1.69 -12.89
N GLY A 56 -4.33 -3.03 -12.97
CA GLY A 56 -3.05 -3.73 -12.83
C GLY A 56 -2.04 -3.31 -13.91
N THR A 57 -2.47 -3.14 -15.16
CA THR A 57 -1.60 -2.69 -16.27
C THR A 57 -1.11 -1.25 -16.03
N PHE A 58 -2.02 -0.34 -15.68
CA PHE A 58 -1.68 1.05 -15.35
C PHE A 58 -0.76 1.13 -14.12
N TRP A 59 -1.10 0.39 -13.05
CA TRP A 59 -0.34 0.39 -11.81
C TRP A 59 1.05 -0.21 -11.95
N GLY A 60 1.22 -1.18 -12.84
CA GLY A 60 2.53 -1.76 -13.17
C GLY A 60 3.53 -0.70 -13.69
N TRP A 61 3.02 0.32 -14.39
CA TRP A 61 3.82 1.47 -14.86
C TRP A 61 3.90 2.59 -13.83
N PHE A 62 2.75 3.00 -13.28
CA PHE A 62 2.67 4.15 -12.37
C PHE A 62 3.25 3.84 -10.98
N GLY A 63 3.06 2.64 -10.50
CA GLY A 63 3.47 2.22 -9.17
C GLY A 63 4.96 2.44 -8.86
N PRO A 64 5.90 2.05 -9.72
CA PRO A 64 7.32 2.33 -9.50
C PRO A 64 7.63 3.82 -9.32
N MET A 65 7.06 4.67 -10.18
CA MET A 65 7.25 6.13 -10.11
C MET A 65 6.63 6.74 -8.85
N SER A 66 5.44 6.28 -8.47
CA SER A 66 4.77 6.70 -7.23
C SER A 66 5.60 6.33 -6.00
N ARG A 67 6.18 5.13 -5.99
CA ARG A 67 7.04 4.66 -4.90
C ARG A 67 8.36 5.45 -4.83
N GLU A 68 8.98 5.74 -5.97
CA GLU A 68 10.19 6.56 -5.99
C GLU A 68 9.96 7.93 -5.36
N ASN A 69 8.84 8.57 -5.69
CA ASN A 69 8.42 9.84 -5.09
C ASN A 69 8.13 9.74 -3.59
N ALA A 70 7.61 8.62 -3.11
CA ALA A 70 7.30 8.39 -1.70
C ALA A 70 8.53 7.94 -0.88
N THR A 71 9.55 7.37 -1.51
CA THR A 71 10.75 6.82 -0.86
C THR A 71 11.41 7.79 0.14
N PRO A 72 11.62 9.09 -0.15
CA PRO A 72 12.25 10.01 0.79
C PRO A 72 11.51 10.17 2.13
N VAL A 73 10.21 9.85 2.16
CA VAL A 73 9.37 9.91 3.36
C VAL A 73 9.23 8.52 3.98
N VAL A 74 9.00 7.50 3.17
CA VAL A 74 8.73 6.13 3.64
C VAL A 74 9.99 5.45 4.19
N GLU A 75 11.16 5.63 3.56
CA GLU A 75 12.39 5.00 4.04
C GLU A 75 12.76 5.43 5.47
N PRO A 76 12.87 6.73 5.83
CA PRO A 76 13.17 7.13 7.20
C PRO A 76 12.07 6.73 8.19
N LEU A 77 10.80 6.64 7.74
CA LEU A 77 9.70 6.15 8.56
C LEU A 77 9.92 4.69 8.93
N LEU A 78 10.13 3.81 7.94
CA LEU A 78 10.26 2.36 8.15
C LEU A 78 11.55 1.98 8.89
N ARG A 79 12.60 2.80 8.85
CA ARG A 79 13.81 2.63 9.66
C ARG A 79 13.54 2.71 11.18
N ASN A 80 12.38 3.17 11.61
CA ASN A 80 11.97 3.17 13.01
C ASN A 80 11.25 1.88 13.44
N ALA A 81 11.06 0.92 12.52
CA ALA A 81 10.49 -0.37 12.86
C ALA A 81 11.49 -1.18 13.71
N ALA A 82 11.00 -1.87 14.73
CA ALA A 82 11.82 -2.68 15.64
C ALA A 82 10.98 -3.80 16.26
N GLY A 83 11.66 -4.81 16.80
CA GLY A 83 11.06 -5.97 17.47
C GLY A 83 10.21 -6.81 16.52
N VAL A 84 9.05 -7.22 16.99
CA VAL A 84 8.06 -7.94 16.20
C VAL A 84 7.23 -6.94 15.40
N VAL A 85 7.32 -7.01 14.07
CA VAL A 85 6.68 -6.08 13.13
C VAL A 85 5.47 -6.74 12.49
N LEU A 86 4.36 -6.01 12.39
CA LEU A 86 3.18 -6.38 11.62
C LEU A 86 3.07 -5.44 10.41
N ASP A 87 3.37 -5.97 9.22
CA ASP A 87 3.36 -5.25 7.95
C ASP A 87 2.03 -5.51 7.22
N ILE A 88 1.17 -4.50 7.18
CA ILE A 88 -0.20 -4.63 6.68
C ILE A 88 -0.29 -4.24 5.21
N GLY A 89 -0.78 -5.17 4.39
CA GLY A 89 -0.95 -4.98 2.96
C GLY A 89 0.35 -4.72 2.21
N PRO A 90 1.41 -5.54 2.41
CA PRO A 90 2.69 -5.35 1.74
C PRO A 90 2.59 -5.49 0.21
N GLY A 91 1.49 -6.01 -0.29
CA GLY A 91 1.33 -6.31 -1.70
C GLY A 91 2.43 -7.22 -2.21
N SER A 92 3.07 -6.84 -3.29
CA SER A 92 4.23 -7.57 -3.81
C SER A 92 5.55 -7.28 -3.09
N GLY A 93 5.56 -6.51 -1.98
CA GLY A 93 6.74 -6.31 -1.13
C GLY A 93 7.67 -5.17 -1.57
N GLU A 94 7.13 -4.13 -2.13
CA GLU A 94 7.90 -3.02 -2.69
C GLU A 94 8.75 -2.27 -1.65
N TRP A 95 8.30 -2.26 -0.39
CA TRP A 95 8.93 -1.55 0.71
C TRP A 95 9.87 -2.43 1.55
N LEU A 96 9.91 -3.77 1.32
CA LEU A 96 10.67 -4.72 2.14
C LEU A 96 12.18 -4.40 2.21
N ARG A 97 12.73 -3.79 1.15
CA ARG A 97 14.14 -3.35 1.12
C ARG A 97 14.51 -2.39 2.26
N PHE A 98 13.54 -1.77 2.91
CA PHE A 98 13.78 -0.85 4.03
C PHE A 98 13.74 -1.52 5.39
N PHE A 99 13.31 -2.78 5.46
CA PHE A 99 13.41 -3.63 6.64
C PHE A 99 14.68 -4.48 6.67
N SER A 100 15.53 -4.40 5.63
CA SER A 100 16.74 -5.22 5.55
C SER A 100 17.66 -5.03 6.78
N PRO A 101 18.37 -6.08 7.22
CA PRO A 101 19.17 -6.07 8.45
C PRO A 101 20.27 -4.99 8.48
N ASP A 102 20.79 -4.61 7.33
CA ASP A 102 21.77 -3.53 7.19
C ASP A 102 21.18 -2.13 7.47
N LYS A 103 19.85 -1.99 7.31
CA LYS A 103 19.11 -0.75 7.55
C LYS A 103 18.36 -0.75 8.87
N ASN A 104 18.04 -1.93 9.39
CA ASN A 104 17.13 -2.09 10.53
C ASN A 104 17.48 -3.31 11.39
N ALA A 105 18.61 -3.23 12.10
CA ALA A 105 19.12 -4.32 12.93
C ALA A 105 18.25 -4.65 14.16
N GLY A 106 17.25 -3.81 14.48
CA GLY A 106 16.34 -4.00 15.62
C GLY A 106 15.11 -4.85 15.33
N ILE A 107 14.94 -5.37 14.11
CA ILE A 107 13.80 -6.22 13.75
C ILE A 107 14.11 -7.67 14.12
N GLU A 108 13.19 -8.30 14.86
CA GLU A 108 13.27 -9.70 15.27
C GLU A 108 12.47 -10.60 14.33
N ARG A 109 11.26 -10.18 13.96
CA ARG A 109 10.34 -10.90 13.08
C ARG A 109 9.39 -9.93 12.38
N ILE A 110 9.00 -10.28 11.16
CA ILE A 110 7.98 -9.53 10.41
C ILE A 110 6.87 -10.48 9.99
N TYR A 111 5.63 -10.12 10.31
CA TYR A 111 4.42 -10.76 9.80
C TYR A 111 3.83 -9.87 8.70
N GLY A 112 3.94 -10.31 7.44
CA GLY A 112 3.32 -9.64 6.30
C GLY A 112 1.90 -10.13 6.07
N VAL A 113 0.91 -9.30 6.38
CA VAL A 113 -0.52 -9.65 6.26
C VAL A 113 -1.00 -9.29 4.86
N GLU A 114 -1.06 -10.29 3.97
CA GLU A 114 -1.44 -10.12 2.57
C GLU A 114 -2.47 -11.18 2.15
N PRO A 115 -3.76 -10.84 2.11
CA PRO A 115 -4.80 -11.80 1.75
C PRO A 115 -4.76 -12.20 0.28
N ASN A 116 -4.22 -11.37 -0.61
CA ASN A 116 -4.14 -11.67 -2.03
C ASN A 116 -2.96 -12.60 -2.34
N ARG A 117 -3.27 -13.87 -2.58
CA ARG A 117 -2.28 -14.90 -2.90
C ARG A 117 -1.47 -14.65 -4.18
N GLU A 118 -2.00 -13.84 -5.11
CA GLU A 118 -1.27 -13.49 -6.34
C GLU A 118 0.01 -12.69 -6.06
N HIS A 119 0.07 -12.01 -4.93
CA HIS A 119 1.24 -11.25 -4.51
C HIS A 119 2.32 -12.10 -3.82
N HIS A 120 1.96 -13.27 -3.27
CA HIS A 120 2.84 -14.03 -2.37
C HIS A 120 4.18 -14.44 -3.00
N ASP A 121 4.20 -14.83 -4.28
CA ASP A 121 5.44 -15.26 -4.93
C ASP A 121 6.40 -14.09 -5.13
N ALA A 122 5.87 -12.92 -5.51
CA ALA A 122 6.67 -11.69 -5.61
C ALA A 122 7.15 -11.24 -4.24
N LEU A 123 6.28 -11.31 -3.23
CA LEU A 123 6.57 -10.94 -1.85
C LEU A 123 7.69 -11.84 -1.26
N ARG A 124 7.61 -13.17 -1.43
CA ARG A 124 8.67 -14.11 -1.01
C ARG A 124 10.00 -13.81 -1.70
N ARG A 125 9.96 -13.54 -3.00
CA ARG A 125 11.19 -13.21 -3.76
C ARG A 125 11.83 -11.95 -3.19
N ARG A 126 11.08 -10.88 -3.00
CA ARG A 126 11.59 -9.61 -2.47
C ARG A 126 12.03 -9.70 -1.01
N ALA A 127 11.38 -10.53 -0.19
CA ALA A 127 11.85 -10.82 1.16
C ALA A 127 13.27 -11.44 1.13
N ARG A 128 13.52 -12.40 0.23
CA ARG A 128 14.87 -12.97 0.04
C ARG A 128 15.87 -11.92 -0.48
N GLU A 129 15.49 -11.14 -1.48
CA GLU A 129 16.33 -10.06 -2.03
C GLU A 129 16.70 -9.00 -0.99
N ALA A 130 15.82 -8.76 -0.02
CA ALA A 130 16.04 -7.86 1.11
C ALA A 130 16.81 -8.51 2.28
N GLY A 131 17.21 -9.78 2.19
CA GLY A 131 17.91 -10.50 3.25
C GLY A 131 17.02 -10.83 4.46
N LEU A 132 15.70 -10.92 4.28
CA LEU A 132 14.71 -11.17 5.33
C LEU A 132 14.28 -12.64 5.39
N GLU A 133 15.02 -13.54 4.75
CA GLU A 133 14.73 -14.97 4.79
C GLU A 133 14.81 -15.49 6.23
N GLY A 134 13.76 -16.21 6.66
CA GLY A 134 13.63 -16.68 8.05
C GLY A 134 13.14 -15.64 9.06
N VAL A 135 13.09 -14.35 8.68
CA VAL A 135 12.56 -13.24 9.51
C VAL A 135 11.17 -12.81 9.04
N TYR A 136 10.91 -12.85 7.73
CA TYR A 136 9.64 -12.44 7.13
C TYR A 136 8.72 -13.64 6.92
N GLU A 137 7.55 -13.61 7.54
CA GLU A 137 6.50 -14.64 7.42
C GLU A 137 5.25 -14.03 6.77
N ILE A 138 4.73 -14.69 5.72
CA ILE A 138 3.53 -14.23 5.03
C ILE A 138 2.31 -14.87 5.65
N LEU A 139 1.42 -14.05 6.18
CA LEU A 139 0.09 -14.44 6.63
C LEU A 139 -0.92 -14.18 5.50
N GLY A 140 -1.42 -15.24 4.87
CA GLY A 140 -2.35 -15.18 3.74
C GLY A 140 -3.80 -14.98 4.16
N VAL A 141 -4.05 -14.10 5.14
CA VAL A 141 -5.34 -13.82 5.77
C VAL A 141 -5.61 -12.32 5.80
N GLY A 142 -6.86 -11.95 6.05
CA GLY A 142 -7.22 -10.57 6.39
C GLY A 142 -6.87 -10.23 7.84
N VAL A 143 -6.98 -8.95 8.18
CA VAL A 143 -6.72 -8.46 9.55
C VAL A 143 -7.67 -9.10 10.56
N GLU A 144 -8.90 -9.36 10.14
CA GLU A 144 -9.96 -9.99 10.93
C GLU A 144 -9.62 -11.41 11.42
N ASP A 145 -8.69 -12.09 10.74
CA ASP A 145 -8.33 -13.47 11.00
C ASP A 145 -6.95 -13.64 11.68
N LEU A 146 -6.29 -12.55 12.10
CA LEU A 146 -4.97 -12.58 12.71
C LEU A 146 -4.87 -13.48 13.95
N ALA A 147 -5.92 -13.50 14.78
CA ALA A 147 -5.98 -14.38 15.95
C ALA A 147 -5.91 -15.85 15.57
N SER A 148 -6.48 -16.25 14.43
CA SER A 148 -6.43 -17.62 13.91
C SER A 148 -5.02 -18.04 13.47
N CYS A 149 -4.14 -17.07 13.18
CA CYS A 149 -2.72 -17.29 12.88
C CYS A 149 -1.85 -17.38 14.13
N GLY A 150 -2.45 -17.33 15.34
CA GLY A 150 -1.73 -17.42 16.60
C GLY A 150 -1.10 -16.12 17.08
N LEU A 151 -1.42 -14.97 16.44
CA LEU A 151 -1.01 -13.68 16.96
C LEU A 151 -1.84 -13.36 18.23
N LEU A 152 -1.13 -12.92 19.26
CA LEU A 152 -1.73 -12.54 20.54
C LEU A 152 -1.88 -11.00 20.62
N GLU A 153 -2.86 -10.54 21.39
CA GLU A 153 -2.93 -9.14 21.77
C GLU A 153 -1.65 -8.71 22.50
N GLU A 154 -1.30 -7.44 22.36
CA GLU A 154 -0.08 -6.85 22.97
C GLU A 154 1.22 -7.61 22.64
N SER A 155 1.31 -8.24 21.45
CA SER A 155 2.49 -9.01 21.03
C SER A 155 3.36 -8.31 19.98
N ILE A 156 2.86 -7.22 19.38
CA ILE A 156 3.50 -6.50 18.27
C ILE A 156 4.18 -5.22 18.77
N ASP A 157 5.46 -5.06 18.45
CA ASP A 157 6.23 -3.86 18.79
C ASP A 157 6.01 -2.73 17.79
N THR A 158 5.83 -3.09 16.49
CA THR A 158 5.62 -2.11 15.42
C THR A 158 4.55 -2.57 14.44
N ILE A 159 3.54 -1.74 14.19
CA ILE A 159 2.61 -1.93 13.08
C ILE A 159 3.02 -0.98 11.95
N CYS A 160 3.04 -1.46 10.70
CA CYS A 160 3.30 -0.66 9.51
C CYS A 160 2.09 -0.68 8.57
N THR A 161 1.61 0.49 8.17
CA THR A 161 0.60 0.66 7.12
C THR A 161 1.11 1.68 6.11
N VAL A 162 1.45 1.23 4.90
CA VAL A 162 2.04 2.07 3.87
C VAL A 162 1.25 1.94 2.58
N GLN A 163 0.44 2.94 2.26
CA GLN A 163 -0.40 3.00 1.06
C GLN A 163 -1.33 1.77 0.90
N CYS A 164 -1.83 1.22 1.99
CA CYS A 164 -2.69 0.04 1.98
C CYS A 164 -4.13 0.33 2.43
N LEU A 165 -4.35 1.22 3.39
CA LEU A 165 -5.68 1.47 3.98
C LEU A 165 -6.69 2.07 2.98
N CYS A 166 -6.23 2.71 1.92
CA CYS A 166 -7.07 3.21 0.84
C CYS A 166 -7.66 2.09 -0.04
N SER A 167 -7.09 0.88 0.03
CA SER A 167 -7.49 -0.28 -0.78
C SER A 167 -8.34 -1.29 -0.01
N VAL A 168 -8.55 -1.08 1.29
CA VAL A 168 -9.32 -2.00 2.14
C VAL A 168 -10.73 -1.45 2.44
N PRO A 169 -11.75 -2.30 2.47
CA PRO A 169 -13.09 -1.88 2.86
C PRO A 169 -13.13 -1.56 4.37
N GLY A 170 -13.64 -0.37 4.72
CA GLY A 170 -13.82 0.04 6.10
C GLY A 170 -12.51 0.25 6.88
N PRO A 171 -11.62 1.14 6.45
CA PRO A 171 -10.29 1.33 7.09
C PRO A 171 -10.37 1.65 8.57
N GLN A 172 -11.43 2.31 9.04
CA GLN A 172 -11.64 2.60 10.45
C GLN A 172 -11.86 1.32 11.29
N LYS A 173 -12.49 0.28 10.71
CA LYS A 173 -12.67 -1.02 11.33
C LYS A 173 -11.31 -1.71 11.45
N ILE A 174 -10.54 -1.76 10.36
CA ILE A 174 -9.18 -2.34 10.32
C ILE A 174 -8.28 -1.71 11.39
N VAL A 175 -8.28 -0.39 11.52
CA VAL A 175 -7.49 0.30 12.57
C VAL A 175 -7.91 -0.14 13.97
N LYS A 176 -9.21 -0.30 14.23
CA LYS A 176 -9.70 -0.76 15.54
C LYS A 176 -9.32 -2.23 15.82
N GLU A 177 -9.31 -3.08 14.80
CA GLU A 177 -8.95 -4.49 14.92
C GLU A 177 -7.44 -4.69 15.09
N LEU A 178 -6.60 -3.83 14.53
CA LEU A 178 -5.15 -3.88 14.67
C LEU A 178 -4.64 -3.36 16.01
N PHE A 179 -5.30 -2.35 16.58
CA PHE A 179 -4.81 -1.65 17.77
C PHE A 179 -4.57 -2.58 18.97
N PRO A 180 -5.42 -3.60 19.28
CA PRO A 180 -5.18 -4.51 20.39
C PRO A 180 -3.90 -5.35 20.28
N TYR A 181 -3.37 -5.57 19.07
CA TYR A 181 -2.13 -6.32 18.90
C TYR A 181 -0.88 -5.52 19.29
N LEU A 182 -0.98 -4.18 19.31
CA LEU A 182 0.14 -3.32 19.61
C LEU A 182 0.45 -3.36 21.10
N LYS A 183 1.72 -3.61 21.47
CA LYS A 183 2.19 -3.55 22.86
C LYS A 183 2.03 -2.16 23.45
N PRO A 184 1.86 -2.02 24.78
CA PRO A 184 2.04 -0.73 25.44
C PRO A 184 3.41 -0.13 25.11
N GLY A 185 3.42 1.11 24.59
CA GLY A 185 4.64 1.77 24.11
C GLY A 185 5.10 1.36 22.72
N GLY A 186 4.42 0.44 22.07
CA GLY A 186 4.65 0.07 20.66
C GLY A 186 4.38 1.25 19.71
N LYS A 187 4.81 1.09 18.45
CA LYS A 187 4.72 2.15 17.44
C LYS A 187 3.82 1.74 16.29
N TRP A 188 3.07 2.67 15.76
CA TRP A 188 2.36 2.51 14.49
C TRP A 188 2.95 3.47 13.45
N LEU A 189 3.62 2.93 12.44
CA LEU A 189 4.23 3.67 11.34
C LEU A 189 3.24 3.77 10.21
N VAL A 190 2.80 4.99 9.88
CA VAL A 190 1.70 5.23 8.93
C VAL A 190 2.15 6.16 7.82
N TYR A 191 1.94 5.72 6.57
CA TYR A 191 2.05 6.55 5.38
C TYR A 191 0.88 6.24 4.45
N GLU A 192 -0.18 7.05 4.51
CA GLU A 192 -1.44 6.77 3.84
C GLU A 192 -1.98 7.99 3.08
N HIS A 193 -2.80 7.73 2.08
CA HIS A 193 -3.57 8.79 1.44
C HIS A 193 -4.67 9.26 2.40
N VAL A 194 -4.73 10.55 2.62
CA VAL A 194 -5.73 11.17 3.50
C VAL A 194 -6.47 12.28 2.77
N ARG A 195 -7.69 12.55 3.20
CA ARG A 195 -8.42 13.71 2.72
C ARG A 195 -7.70 14.99 3.16
N THR A 196 -7.66 15.98 2.26
CA THR A 196 -7.11 17.30 2.60
C THR A 196 -7.89 17.94 3.75
N LYS A 197 -7.17 18.62 4.63
CA LYS A 197 -7.76 19.43 5.70
C LYS A 197 -8.13 20.86 5.23
N TYR A 198 -7.71 21.23 4.05
CA TYR A 198 -7.94 22.56 3.47
C TYR A 198 -9.23 22.53 2.66
N THR A 199 -10.32 23.04 3.26
CA THR A 199 -11.63 23.12 2.61
C THR A 199 -11.68 24.25 1.59
N GLY A 200 -12.37 24.03 0.47
CA GLY A 200 -12.55 25.00 -0.61
C GLY A 200 -11.39 25.09 -1.60
N GLU A 201 -10.35 24.27 -1.45
CA GLU A 201 -9.31 24.11 -2.46
C GLU A 201 -9.73 23.10 -3.55
N PHE A 202 -9.08 23.16 -4.72
CA PHE A 202 -9.35 22.22 -5.82
C PHE A 202 -9.14 20.76 -5.42
N VAL A 203 -8.21 20.47 -4.51
CA VAL A 203 -7.99 19.12 -3.98
C VAL A 203 -9.20 18.64 -3.19
N ASP A 204 -9.77 19.50 -2.33
CA ASP A 204 -10.99 19.18 -1.56
C ASP A 204 -12.18 18.91 -2.48
N TYR A 205 -12.36 19.73 -3.51
CA TYR A 205 -13.39 19.52 -4.53
C TYR A 205 -13.25 18.15 -5.19
N TRP A 206 -12.08 17.79 -5.71
CA TRP A 206 -11.87 16.50 -6.35
C TRP A 206 -12.05 15.32 -5.37
N GLN A 207 -11.61 15.47 -4.12
CA GLN A 207 -11.79 14.42 -3.11
C GLN A 207 -13.24 14.26 -2.65
N SER A 208 -14.07 15.30 -2.73
CA SER A 208 -15.49 15.22 -2.39
C SER A 208 -16.36 14.67 -3.51
N GLU A 209 -15.96 14.87 -4.78
CA GLU A 209 -16.74 14.45 -5.94
C GLU A 209 -16.32 13.06 -6.49
N CYS A 210 -15.08 12.60 -6.17
CA CYS A 210 -14.53 11.39 -6.75
C CYS A 210 -14.33 10.24 -5.74
N PHE A 211 -14.45 10.49 -4.44
CA PHE A 211 -14.27 9.56 -3.34
C PHE A 211 -15.31 9.78 -2.25
#